data_152b39068235c8a7869d6f4f6c113445
#
_entry.id   152b39068235c8a7869d6f4f6c113445
#
_cell.length_a   1.000
_cell.length_b   1.000
_cell.length_c   1.000
_cell.angle_alpha   90.00
_cell.angle_beta   90.00
_cell.angle_gamma   90.00
#
_symmetry.space_group_name_H-M   'P 1'
#
loop_
_entity.id
_entity.type
_entity.pdbx_description
1 polymer ?
#
loop_
_entity_poly.entity_id
_entity_poly.type
_entity_poly.pdbx_seq_one_letter_code
_entity_poly.pdbx_strand_id
1 'polypeptide(L)' 'MADILKTGDHVEWDTSQGKTVGTVKKKLTAPTKIKTHQVKASPEHPKYLVETDESHKEAAHVADELKKVAQK' A
#
# COMPACT_ATOMS: atom_id res chain seq x y z
N MET A 1 13.90 10.90 4.46
CA MET A 1 12.51 11.32 4.63
C MET A 1 11.59 10.30 3.97
N ALA A 2 10.50 10.02 4.64
CA ALA A 2 9.51 9.14 4.03
C ALA A 2 8.81 9.87 2.90
N ASP A 3 8.66 9.18 1.79
CA ASP A 3 7.94 9.75 0.66
C ASP A 3 6.46 9.84 0.98
N ILE A 4 5.85 10.92 0.55
CA ILE A 4 4.42 11.08 0.68
C ILE A 4 3.77 10.36 -0.50
N LEU A 5 2.97 9.35 -0.18
CA LEU A 5 2.27 8.57 -1.19
C LEU A 5 0.86 9.10 -1.35
N LYS A 6 0.41 9.15 -2.59
CA LYS A 6 -0.92 9.65 -2.92
C LYS A 6 -1.70 8.58 -3.67
N THR A 7 -3.01 8.72 -3.64
CA THR A 7 -3.88 7.87 -4.44
C THR A 7 -3.47 7.95 -5.90
N GLY A 8 -3.27 6.79 -6.51
CA GLY A 8 -2.85 6.71 -7.89
C GLY A 8 -1.35 6.55 -8.08
N ASP A 9 -0.57 6.71 -7.02
CA ASP A 9 0.87 6.52 -7.13
C ASP A 9 1.19 5.04 -7.32
N HIS A 10 2.18 4.77 -8.17
CA HIS A 10 2.70 3.42 -8.34
C HIS A 10 3.76 3.16 -7.29
N VAL A 11 3.67 2.01 -6.66
CA VAL A 11 4.60 1.61 -5.60
C VAL A 11 4.99 0.15 -5.79
N GLU A 12 6.11 -0.22 -5.18
CA GLU A 12 6.52 -1.62 -5.14
C GLU A 12 6.83 -1.99 -3.70
N TRP A 13 6.71 -3.26 -3.40
CA TRP A 13 7.04 -3.78 -2.08
C TRP A 13 7.49 -5.23 -2.20
N ASP A 14 8.19 -5.70 -1.18
CA ASP A 14 8.70 -7.05 -1.15
C ASP A 14 7.65 -7.99 -0.57
N THR A 15 7.51 -9.15 -1.19
CA THR A 15 6.66 -10.21 -0.68
C THR A 15 7.49 -11.48 -0.56
N SER A 16 6.90 -12.52 0.00
CA SER A 16 7.58 -13.80 0.12
C SER A 16 7.88 -14.41 -1.25
N GLN A 17 7.25 -13.94 -2.30
CA GLN A 17 7.45 -14.44 -3.66
C GLN A 17 8.27 -13.48 -4.52
N GLY A 18 8.84 -12.44 -3.92
CA GLY A 18 9.61 -11.44 -4.64
C GLY A 18 8.94 -10.10 -4.60
N LYS A 19 9.38 -9.21 -5.48
CA LYS A 19 8.83 -7.87 -5.52
C LYS A 19 7.51 -7.83 -6.27
N THR A 20 6.60 -7.04 -5.75
CA THR A 20 5.28 -6.84 -6.35
C THR A 20 5.08 -5.34 -6.54
N VAL A 21 4.43 -4.97 -7.62
CA VAL A 21 4.10 -3.57 -7.88
C VAL A 21 2.59 -3.41 -7.88
N GLY A 22 2.16 -2.22 -7.55
CA GLY A 22 0.74 -1.91 -7.51
C GLY A 22 0.51 -0.42 -7.44
N THR A 23 -0.74 -0.06 -7.24
CA THR A 23 -1.15 1.33 -7.20
C THR A 23 -1.78 1.63 -5.84
N VAL A 24 -1.44 2.79 -5.29
CA VAL A 24 -2.05 3.23 -4.03
C VAL A 24 -3.50 3.61 -4.31
N LYS A 25 -4.41 3.01 -3.56
CA LYS A 25 -5.83 3.28 -3.70
C LYS A 25 -6.32 4.24 -2.65
N LYS A 26 -5.78 4.15 -1.43
CA LYS A 26 -6.29 4.97 -0.34
C LYS A 26 -5.30 4.97 0.81
N LYS A 27 -5.26 6.08 1.53
CA LYS A 27 -4.49 6.17 2.78
C LYS A 27 -5.42 5.79 3.93
N LEU A 28 -4.96 4.87 4.76
CA LEU A 28 -5.73 4.39 5.90
C LEU A 28 -5.14 4.96 7.18
N THR A 29 -5.95 5.70 7.91
CA THR A 29 -5.54 6.27 9.19
C THR A 29 -6.40 5.76 10.34
N ALA A 30 -7.26 4.80 10.07
CA ALA A 30 -8.13 4.19 11.07
C ALA A 30 -8.26 2.71 10.76
N PRO A 31 -8.63 1.88 11.74
CA PRO A 31 -8.81 0.46 11.47
C PRO A 31 -9.81 0.24 10.34
N THR A 32 -9.41 -0.60 9.40
CA THR A 32 -10.19 -0.85 8.19
C THR A 32 -10.21 -2.35 7.93
N LYS A 33 -11.34 -2.84 7.46
CA LYS A 33 -11.46 -4.24 7.09
C LYS A 33 -11.43 -4.35 5.58
N ILE A 34 -10.53 -5.18 5.07
CA ILE A 34 -10.42 -5.45 3.64
C ILE A 34 -10.71 -6.93 3.45
N LYS A 35 -11.88 -7.23 2.90
CA LYS A 35 -12.33 -8.61 2.73
C LYS A 35 -12.26 -9.36 4.05
N THR A 36 -11.37 -10.34 4.18
CA THR A 36 -11.22 -11.10 5.40
C THR A 36 -10.09 -10.60 6.29
N HIS A 37 -9.39 -9.57 5.83
CA HIS A 37 -8.25 -9.02 6.58
C HIS A 37 -8.65 -7.77 7.32
N GLN A 38 -8.22 -7.70 8.56
CA GLN A 38 -8.38 -6.48 9.33
C GLN A 38 -7.06 -5.73 9.35
N VAL A 39 -7.10 -4.47 8.94
CA VAL A 39 -5.93 -3.62 8.90
C VAL A 39 -5.99 -2.69 10.11
N LYS A 40 -4.95 -2.73 10.92
CA LYS A 40 -4.84 -1.82 12.05
C LYS A 40 -4.02 -0.62 11.62
N ALA A 41 -4.68 0.50 11.46
CA ALA A 41 -4.03 1.74 11.07
C ALA A 41 -4.46 2.83 12.05
N SER A 42 -3.62 3.85 12.16
CA SER A 42 -3.92 4.99 13.02
C SER A 42 -3.26 6.23 12.40
N PRO A 43 -3.64 7.44 12.85
CA PRO A 43 -2.97 8.63 12.34
C PRO A 43 -1.47 8.64 12.61
N GLU A 44 -1.02 7.98 13.68
CA GLU A 44 0.41 7.89 13.99
C GLU A 44 1.11 6.85 13.16
N HIS A 45 0.40 5.79 12.77
CA HIS A 45 0.94 4.69 11.99
C HIS A 45 0.00 4.42 10.82
N PRO A 46 -0.05 5.34 9.86
CA PRO A 46 -0.96 5.15 8.74
C PRO A 46 -0.48 4.03 7.83
N LYS A 47 -1.43 3.40 7.19
CA LYS A 47 -1.14 2.39 6.17
C LYS A 47 -1.77 2.82 4.87
N TYR A 48 -1.25 2.26 3.79
CA TYR A 48 -1.75 2.56 2.47
C TYR A 48 -2.39 1.32 1.88
N LEU A 49 -3.61 1.48 1.40
CA LEU A 49 -4.28 0.43 0.67
C LEU A 49 -3.74 0.44 -0.75
N VAL A 50 -3.17 -0.67 -1.18
CA VAL A 50 -2.60 -0.81 -2.51
C VAL A 50 -3.27 -1.96 -3.23
N GLU A 51 -3.31 -1.86 -4.55
CA GLU A 51 -3.87 -2.90 -5.39
C GLU A 51 -2.78 -3.38 -6.33
N THR A 52 -2.55 -4.69 -6.36
CA THR A 52 -1.51 -5.23 -7.23
C THR A 52 -1.93 -5.13 -8.68
N ASP A 53 -0.97 -4.82 -9.55
CA ASP A 53 -1.25 -4.65 -10.97
C ASP A 53 -1.58 -5.98 -11.66
N GLU A 54 -1.01 -7.07 -11.17
CA GLU A 54 -1.18 -8.36 -11.82
C GLU A 54 -2.53 -9.01 -11.54
N SER A 55 -2.91 -9.05 -10.27
CA SER A 55 -4.08 -9.82 -9.86
C SER A 55 -5.17 -8.94 -9.26
N HIS A 56 -4.95 -7.64 -9.20
CA HIS A 56 -5.91 -6.69 -8.64
C HIS A 56 -6.32 -7.04 -7.22
N LYS A 57 -5.38 -7.63 -6.49
CA LYS A 57 -5.62 -7.93 -5.08
C LYS A 57 -5.24 -6.74 -4.23
N GLU A 58 -6.00 -6.52 -3.20
CA GLU A 58 -5.76 -5.41 -2.30
C GLU A 58 -4.93 -5.87 -1.10
N ALA A 59 -4.04 -5.00 -0.67
CA ALA A 59 -3.23 -5.22 0.52
C ALA A 59 -2.99 -3.89 1.19
N ALA A 60 -2.61 -3.93 2.46
CA ALA A 60 -2.30 -2.72 3.19
C ALA A 60 -0.87 -2.81 3.69
N HIS A 61 -0.11 -1.77 3.49
CA HIS A 61 1.29 -1.70 3.90
C HIS A 61 1.60 -0.33 4.48
N VAL A 62 2.57 -0.29 5.39
CA VAL A 62 3.04 0.99 5.90
C VAL A 62 3.90 1.66 4.83
N ALA A 63 4.03 2.98 4.91
CA ALA A 63 4.78 3.73 3.91
C ALA A 63 6.23 3.24 3.80
N ASP A 64 6.82 2.84 4.91
CA ASP A 64 8.21 2.38 4.92
C ASP A 64 8.42 1.11 4.10
N GLU A 65 7.38 0.33 3.91
CA GLU A 65 7.45 -0.90 3.12
C GLU A 65 7.23 -0.65 1.64
N LEU A 66 6.74 0.53 1.29
CA LEU A 66 6.40 0.86 -0.09
C LEU A 66 7.46 1.78 -0.67
N LYS A 67 7.87 1.48 -1.88
CA LYS A 67 8.77 2.36 -2.62
C LYS A 67 8.03 2.95 -3.80
N LYS A 68 8.14 4.25 -3.95
CA LYS A 68 7.50 4.90 -5.08
C LYS A 68 8.25 4.55 -6.36
N VAL A 69 7.53 4.07 -7.34
CA VAL A 69 8.10 3.66 -8.62
C VAL A 69 7.84 4.75 -9.63
N ALA A 70 8.88 5.11 -10.36
CA ALA A 70 8.73 6.10 -11.42
C ALA A 70 7.79 5.54 -12.48
N GLN A 71 6.82 6.35 -12.85
CA GLN A 71 5.85 5.97 -13.85
C GLN A 71 6.10 6.77 -15.10
N LYS A 72 6.10 6.08 -16.20
CA LYS A 72 6.26 6.75 -17.51
C LYS A 72 4.93 6.94 -18.19
#